data_3656dea5ffc273f6646395760ba8d82f
#
_entry.id   3656dea5ffc273f6646395760ba8d82f
#
_cell.length_a   1.000
_cell.length_b   1.000
_cell.length_c   1.000
_cell.angle_alpha   90.00
_cell.angle_beta   90.00
_cell.angle_gamma   90.00
#
_symmetry.space_group_name_H-M   'P 1'
#
loop_
_entity.id
_entity.type
_entity.pdbx_description
1 polymer ?
#
loop_
_entity_poly.entity_id
_entity_poly.type
_entity_poly.pdbx_seq_one_letter_code
_entity_poly.pdbx_strand_id
1 'polypeptide(L)'
;LQSGGIKLTTYIEDIMGLSGRNLLQLLVDGTPITPRIVHQSVYTSLKKKVPQLLEALDDYFSDHHRFMLKQSLEIYDFYQKQIELLEERMNVYLSQYEKHVEILDSIPGIDVITASVIISEVGVDMSQFPTFGHLASWAGLCPGNNESAGKKRSTKIRHGNSYLKKCL
;
A
#
# COMPACT_ATOMS: atom_id res chain seq x y z
N LEU A 1 10.32 -6.43 -16.24
CA LEU A 1 9.77 -5.98 -17.53
C LEU A 1 10.76 -5.11 -18.27
N GLN A 2 11.27 -4.05 -17.67
CA GLN A 2 12.20 -3.11 -18.34
C GLN A 2 13.50 -3.78 -18.84
N SER A 3 14.05 -4.75 -18.11
CA SER A 3 15.22 -5.53 -18.55
C SER A 3 14.94 -6.39 -19.78
N GLY A 4 13.68 -6.71 -20.06
CA GLY A 4 13.21 -7.41 -21.27
C GLY A 4 12.62 -6.46 -22.32
N GLY A 5 12.88 -5.15 -22.23
CA GLY A 5 12.38 -4.15 -23.18
C GLY A 5 10.89 -3.78 -23.04
N ILE A 6 10.13 -4.52 -22.24
CA ILE A 6 8.67 -4.34 -22.11
C ILE A 6 8.33 -3.09 -21.30
N LYS A 7 7.63 -2.12 -21.94
CA LYS A 7 7.34 -0.78 -21.39
C LYS A 7 5.86 -0.58 -21.04
N LEU A 8 5.18 -1.61 -20.55
CA LEU A 8 3.74 -1.56 -20.23
C LEU A 8 3.37 -0.46 -19.23
N THR A 9 4.24 -0.18 -18.25
CA THR A 9 4.00 0.86 -17.24
C THR A 9 3.91 2.28 -17.78
N THR A 10 4.32 2.53 -19.03
CA THR A 10 4.12 3.79 -19.72
C THR A 10 2.65 4.05 -20.08
N TYR A 11 1.89 2.98 -20.31
CA TYR A 11 0.51 3.06 -20.80
C TYR A 11 -0.52 2.56 -19.79
N ILE A 12 -0.08 1.78 -18.81
CA ILE A 12 -0.92 1.18 -17.76
C ILE A 12 -0.44 1.72 -16.41
N GLU A 13 -1.31 2.45 -15.73
CA GLU A 13 -1.04 3.03 -14.41
C GLU A 13 -0.93 1.94 -13.33
N ASP A 14 -1.92 1.03 -13.29
CA ASP A 14 -1.91 -0.13 -12.42
C ASP A 14 -1.63 -1.41 -13.22
N ILE A 15 -0.36 -1.82 -13.24
CA ILE A 15 0.10 -3.03 -13.93
C ILE A 15 -0.41 -4.32 -13.28
N MET A 16 -0.79 -4.27 -11.99
CA MET A 16 -1.33 -5.41 -11.25
C MET A 16 -2.86 -5.46 -11.28
N GLY A 17 -3.52 -4.43 -11.80
CA GLY A 17 -4.94 -4.45 -12.10
C GLY A 17 -5.31 -5.44 -13.20
N LEU A 18 -6.60 -5.71 -13.38
CA LEU A 18 -7.13 -6.78 -14.22
C LEU A 18 -6.52 -6.81 -15.64
N SER A 19 -6.47 -5.67 -16.33
CA SER A 19 -5.89 -5.59 -17.69
C SER A 19 -4.39 -5.82 -17.70
N GLY A 20 -3.67 -5.24 -16.73
CA GLY A 20 -2.23 -5.42 -16.59
C GLY A 20 -1.88 -6.89 -16.31
N ARG A 21 -2.57 -7.52 -15.36
CA ARG A 21 -2.42 -8.95 -15.03
C ARG A 21 -2.65 -9.84 -16.24
N ASN A 22 -3.68 -9.59 -17.02
CA ASN A 22 -3.95 -10.38 -18.24
C ASN A 22 -2.79 -10.27 -19.24
N LEU A 23 -2.24 -9.07 -19.46
CA LEU A 23 -1.11 -8.88 -20.37
C LEU A 23 0.17 -9.53 -19.83
N LEU A 24 0.42 -9.45 -18.53
CA LEU A 24 1.55 -10.14 -17.89
C LEU A 24 1.43 -11.65 -18.04
N GLN A 25 0.22 -12.20 -17.92
CA GLN A 25 -0.04 -13.63 -18.11
C GLN A 25 0.24 -14.07 -19.56
N LEU A 26 -0.13 -13.27 -20.56
CA LEU A 26 0.22 -13.57 -21.96
C LEU A 26 1.74 -13.69 -22.16
N LEU A 27 2.53 -12.81 -21.51
CA LEU A 27 3.99 -12.85 -21.56
C LEU A 27 4.54 -14.10 -20.86
N VAL A 28 4.00 -14.49 -19.70
CA VAL A 28 4.40 -15.71 -18.97
C VAL A 28 4.11 -16.95 -19.81
N ASP A 29 2.90 -17.05 -20.41
CA ASP A 29 2.46 -18.20 -21.17
C ASP A 29 3.12 -18.30 -22.56
N GLY A 30 3.86 -17.26 -22.97
CA GLY A 30 4.45 -17.19 -24.29
C GLY A 30 3.40 -17.11 -25.40
N THR A 31 2.22 -16.62 -25.09
CA THR A 31 1.12 -16.46 -26.05
C THR A 31 1.51 -15.45 -27.13
N PRO A 32 1.29 -15.74 -28.42
CA PRO A 32 1.57 -14.78 -29.49
C PRO A 32 0.82 -13.47 -29.29
N ILE A 33 1.59 -12.36 -29.29
CA ILE A 33 1.03 -11.02 -29.11
C ILE A 33 0.42 -10.54 -30.43
N THR A 34 -0.90 -10.55 -30.50
CA THR A 34 -1.66 -10.09 -31.67
C THR A 34 -2.67 -9.02 -31.28
N PRO A 35 -3.08 -8.11 -32.19
CA PRO A 35 -4.07 -7.08 -31.90
C PRO A 35 -5.36 -7.63 -31.28
N ARG A 36 -5.81 -8.79 -31.77
CA ARG A 36 -7.03 -9.45 -31.28
C ARG A 36 -6.86 -9.92 -29.84
N ILE A 37 -5.75 -10.59 -29.53
CA ILE A 37 -5.48 -11.13 -28.18
C ILE A 37 -5.32 -9.98 -27.18
N VAL A 38 -4.52 -8.95 -27.52
CA VAL A 38 -4.35 -7.78 -26.66
C VAL A 38 -5.68 -7.05 -26.42
N HIS A 39 -6.51 -6.87 -27.48
CA HIS A 39 -7.83 -6.24 -27.33
C HIS A 39 -8.77 -7.04 -26.41
N GLN A 40 -8.70 -8.38 -26.43
CA GLN A 40 -9.49 -9.25 -25.56
C GLN A 40 -9.00 -9.24 -24.12
N SER A 41 -7.71 -8.98 -23.89
CA SER A 41 -7.07 -9.01 -22.57
C SER A 41 -7.20 -7.71 -21.79
N VAL A 42 -7.61 -6.62 -22.44
CA VAL A 42 -7.74 -5.30 -21.81
C VAL A 42 -9.18 -4.81 -21.78
N TYR A 43 -9.47 -3.94 -20.80
CA TYR A 43 -10.82 -3.42 -20.55
C TYR A 43 -10.86 -1.88 -20.67
N THR A 44 -12.06 -1.34 -20.75
CA THR A 44 -12.38 0.09 -20.71
C THR A 44 -11.51 0.97 -21.64
N SER A 45 -10.88 1.99 -21.08
CA SER A 45 -10.07 2.97 -21.82
C SER A 45 -8.83 2.36 -22.48
N LEU A 46 -8.29 1.25 -21.95
CA LEU A 46 -7.11 0.58 -22.51
C LEU A 46 -7.37 -0.06 -23.87
N LYS A 47 -8.62 -0.39 -24.21
CA LYS A 47 -8.98 -0.86 -25.57
C LYS A 47 -8.63 0.14 -26.66
N LYS A 48 -8.69 1.44 -26.36
CA LYS A 48 -8.28 2.51 -27.29
C LYS A 48 -6.77 2.62 -27.45
N LYS A 49 -5.99 2.07 -26.49
CA LYS A 49 -4.52 2.09 -26.48
C LYS A 49 -3.89 0.79 -27.01
N VAL A 50 -4.67 -0.12 -27.63
CA VAL A 50 -4.15 -1.39 -28.17
C VAL A 50 -2.94 -1.21 -29.10
N PRO A 51 -2.90 -0.25 -30.04
CA PRO A 51 -1.71 -0.04 -30.86
C PRO A 51 -0.45 0.26 -30.03
N GLN A 52 -0.55 1.14 -29.03
CA GLN A 52 0.57 1.48 -28.16
C GLN A 52 0.98 0.32 -27.24
N LEU A 53 0.00 -0.48 -26.80
CA LEU A 53 0.27 -1.69 -26.00
C LEU A 53 0.98 -2.76 -26.84
N LEU A 54 0.65 -2.89 -28.12
CA LEU A 54 1.36 -3.78 -29.03
C LEU A 54 2.81 -3.35 -29.20
N GLU A 55 3.07 -2.05 -29.46
CA GLU A 55 4.42 -1.50 -29.54
C GLU A 55 5.21 -1.73 -28.24
N ALA A 56 4.56 -1.54 -27.08
CA ALA A 56 5.18 -1.78 -25.76
C ALA A 56 5.49 -3.26 -25.48
N LEU A 57 4.82 -4.18 -26.15
CA LEU A 57 4.98 -5.63 -26.02
C LEU A 57 5.85 -6.24 -27.13
N ASP A 58 6.17 -5.46 -28.17
CA ASP A 58 6.93 -5.92 -29.35
C ASP A 58 8.44 -5.82 -29.11
N ASP A 59 8.92 -6.52 -28.08
CA ASP A 59 10.35 -6.64 -27.79
C ASP A 59 10.70 -8.10 -27.47
N TYR A 60 12.01 -8.40 -27.51
CA TYR A 60 12.49 -9.76 -27.25
C TYR A 60 12.35 -10.14 -25.77
N PHE A 61 11.35 -10.95 -25.47
CA PHE A 61 11.08 -11.47 -24.15
C PHE A 61 11.54 -12.93 -24.04
N SER A 62 12.73 -13.15 -23.50
CA SER A 62 13.37 -14.46 -23.41
C SER A 62 12.67 -15.40 -22.42
N ASP A 63 12.97 -16.71 -22.50
CA ASP A 63 12.47 -17.69 -21.52
C ASP A 63 12.93 -17.38 -20.11
N HIS A 64 14.14 -16.79 -19.94
CA HIS A 64 14.60 -16.31 -18.65
C HIS A 64 13.69 -15.18 -18.11
N HIS A 65 13.30 -14.21 -18.94
CA HIS A 65 12.40 -13.15 -18.54
C HIS A 65 11.02 -13.69 -18.17
N ARG A 66 10.49 -14.69 -18.91
CA ARG A 66 9.22 -15.37 -18.59
C ARG A 66 9.28 -16.04 -17.22
N PHE A 67 10.37 -16.79 -16.98
CA PHE A 67 10.59 -17.45 -15.70
C PHE A 67 10.62 -16.44 -14.55
N MET A 68 11.41 -15.38 -14.68
CA MET A 68 11.52 -14.34 -13.64
C MET A 68 10.20 -13.60 -13.40
N LEU A 69 9.45 -13.31 -14.48
CA LEU A 69 8.13 -12.69 -14.37
C LEU A 69 7.14 -13.61 -13.64
N LYS A 70 7.10 -14.89 -14.02
CA LYS A 70 6.26 -15.89 -13.37
C LYS A 70 6.55 -15.96 -11.87
N GLN A 71 7.83 -16.09 -11.48
CA GLN A 71 8.23 -16.13 -10.08
C GLN A 71 7.81 -14.85 -9.32
N SER A 72 7.96 -13.68 -9.95
CA SER A 72 7.56 -12.41 -9.34
C SER A 72 6.05 -12.33 -9.12
N LEU A 73 5.24 -12.83 -10.05
CA LEU A 73 3.79 -12.88 -9.93
C LEU A 73 3.34 -13.86 -8.83
N GLU A 74 3.97 -15.04 -8.75
CA GLU A 74 3.69 -16.03 -7.70
C GLU A 74 4.00 -15.48 -6.30
N ILE A 75 5.13 -14.78 -6.14
CA ILE A 75 5.50 -14.12 -4.89
C ILE A 75 4.50 -13.00 -4.54
N TYR A 76 4.10 -12.20 -5.51
CA TYR A 76 3.10 -11.15 -5.32
C TYR A 76 1.77 -11.73 -4.84
N ASP A 77 1.27 -12.76 -5.51
CA ASP A 77 0.01 -13.41 -5.16
C ASP A 77 0.07 -14.08 -3.77
N PHE A 78 1.22 -14.66 -3.43
CA PHE A 78 1.46 -15.18 -2.09
C PHE A 78 1.35 -14.09 -1.03
N TYR A 79 2.01 -12.94 -1.23
CA TYR A 79 1.94 -11.85 -0.25
C TYR A 79 0.55 -11.22 -0.17
N GLN A 80 -0.16 -11.07 -1.29
CA GLN A 80 -1.54 -10.58 -1.28
C GLN A 80 -2.43 -11.49 -0.41
N LYS A 81 -2.32 -12.79 -0.60
CA LYS A 81 -3.06 -13.76 0.22
C LYS A 81 -2.68 -13.69 1.71
N GLN A 82 -1.39 -13.47 2.03
CA GLN A 82 -0.98 -13.30 3.43
C GLN A 82 -1.55 -12.01 4.03
N ILE A 83 -1.60 -10.92 3.28
CA ILE A 83 -2.21 -9.66 3.71
C ILE A 83 -3.70 -9.87 4.01
N GLU A 84 -4.46 -10.49 3.11
CA GLU A 84 -5.89 -10.80 3.31
C GLU A 84 -6.13 -11.61 4.60
N LEU A 85 -5.30 -12.64 4.84
CA LEU A 85 -5.40 -13.45 6.06
C LEU A 85 -5.10 -12.65 7.34
N LEU A 86 -4.14 -11.72 7.27
CA LEU A 86 -3.82 -10.84 8.40
C LEU A 86 -4.94 -9.82 8.65
N GLU A 87 -5.50 -9.24 7.59
CA GLU A 87 -6.64 -8.33 7.67
C GLU A 87 -7.88 -9.01 8.27
N GLU A 88 -8.18 -10.23 7.82
CA GLU A 88 -9.25 -11.05 8.42
C GLU A 88 -9.02 -11.26 9.92
N ARG A 89 -7.78 -11.61 10.29
CA ARG A 89 -7.42 -11.82 11.70
C ARG A 89 -7.52 -10.53 12.51
N MET A 90 -7.08 -9.42 11.96
CA MET A 90 -7.22 -8.09 12.58
C MET A 90 -8.69 -7.74 12.81
N ASN A 91 -9.55 -7.95 11.81
CA ASN A 91 -10.99 -7.67 11.91
C ASN A 91 -11.66 -8.46 13.04
N VAL A 92 -11.27 -9.73 13.23
CA VAL A 92 -11.75 -10.55 14.35
C VAL A 92 -11.35 -9.93 15.70
N TYR A 93 -10.12 -9.43 15.84
CA TYR A 93 -9.70 -8.76 17.09
C TYR A 93 -10.37 -7.41 17.30
N LEU A 94 -10.58 -6.65 16.23
CA LEU A 94 -11.16 -5.31 16.29
C LEU A 94 -12.68 -5.32 16.53
N SER A 95 -13.37 -6.43 16.25
CA SER A 95 -14.82 -6.53 16.42
C SER A 95 -15.28 -6.20 17.85
N GLN A 96 -14.48 -6.51 18.86
CA GLN A 96 -14.76 -6.13 20.24
C GLN A 96 -14.63 -4.62 20.51
N TYR A 97 -13.97 -3.87 19.63
CA TYR A 97 -13.70 -2.44 19.73
C TYR A 97 -14.41 -1.62 18.65
N GLU A 98 -15.41 -2.19 17.95
CA GLU A 98 -16.09 -1.59 16.80
C GLU A 98 -16.52 -0.14 17.06
N LYS A 99 -17.17 0.14 18.21
CA LYS A 99 -17.56 1.49 18.61
C LYS A 99 -16.39 2.47 18.72
N HIS A 100 -15.23 2.01 19.17
CA HIS A 100 -14.05 2.86 19.29
C HIS A 100 -13.44 3.11 17.92
N VAL A 101 -13.46 2.11 17.03
CA VAL A 101 -13.04 2.27 15.64
C VAL A 101 -13.92 3.29 14.92
N GLU A 102 -15.25 3.20 15.04
CA GLU A 102 -16.19 4.15 14.46
C GLU A 102 -15.95 5.58 14.94
N ILE A 103 -15.72 5.77 16.25
CA ILE A 103 -15.42 7.09 16.82
C ILE A 103 -14.12 7.66 16.21
N LEU A 104 -13.08 6.85 16.08
CA LEU A 104 -11.81 7.29 15.52
C LEU A 104 -11.90 7.56 14.02
N ASP A 105 -12.58 6.71 13.26
CA ASP A 105 -12.82 6.87 11.81
C ASP A 105 -13.63 8.12 11.48
N SER A 106 -14.48 8.60 12.43
CA SER A 106 -15.20 9.86 12.26
C SER A 106 -14.30 11.10 12.26
N ILE A 107 -13.04 10.97 12.66
CA ILE A 107 -12.06 12.06 12.68
C ILE A 107 -11.44 12.21 11.29
N PRO A 108 -11.52 13.39 10.64
CA PRO A 108 -10.93 13.59 9.32
C PRO A 108 -9.45 13.23 9.27
N GLY A 109 -9.08 12.33 8.36
CA GLY A 109 -7.71 11.84 8.18
C GLY A 109 -7.38 10.55 8.95
N ILE A 110 -8.29 10.04 9.77
CA ILE A 110 -8.16 8.73 10.40
C ILE A 110 -9.09 7.74 9.68
N ASP A 111 -8.52 6.75 9.06
CA ASP A 111 -9.23 5.61 8.48
C ASP A 111 -9.26 4.42 9.45
N VAL A 112 -9.95 3.35 9.09
CA VAL A 112 -10.07 2.12 9.89
C VAL A 112 -8.70 1.52 10.23
N ILE A 113 -7.72 1.60 9.32
CA ILE A 113 -6.36 1.08 9.56
C ILE A 113 -5.66 1.93 10.60
N THR A 114 -5.69 3.24 10.46
CA THR A 114 -5.13 4.18 11.43
C THR A 114 -5.81 4.04 12.80
N ALA A 115 -7.14 3.91 12.84
CA ALA A 115 -7.90 3.65 14.07
C ALA A 115 -7.44 2.35 14.75
N SER A 116 -7.20 1.31 13.97
CA SER A 116 -6.70 0.01 14.46
C SER A 116 -5.31 0.14 15.09
N VAL A 117 -4.41 0.89 14.47
CA VAL A 117 -3.08 1.17 15.03
C VAL A 117 -3.21 1.96 16.33
N ILE A 118 -4.06 2.99 16.38
CA ILE A 118 -4.30 3.77 17.60
C ILE A 118 -4.79 2.87 18.74
N ILE A 119 -5.79 2.02 18.48
CA ILE A 119 -6.34 1.10 19.49
C ILE A 119 -5.29 0.09 19.96
N SER A 120 -4.47 -0.44 19.05
CA SER A 120 -3.44 -1.43 19.39
C SER A 120 -2.29 -0.85 20.22
N GLU A 121 -1.91 0.40 19.97
CA GLU A 121 -0.78 1.05 20.63
C GLU A 121 -1.20 1.79 21.92
N VAL A 122 -2.35 2.45 21.92
CA VAL A 122 -2.84 3.29 23.02
C VAL A 122 -3.79 2.51 23.93
N GLY A 123 -4.53 1.55 23.37
CA GLY A 123 -5.66 0.90 24.05
C GLY A 123 -6.91 1.77 24.05
N VAL A 124 -7.97 1.27 24.70
CA VAL A 124 -9.25 1.98 24.85
C VAL A 124 -9.43 2.57 26.25
N ASP A 125 -8.62 2.17 27.21
CA ASP A 125 -8.63 2.70 28.57
C ASP A 125 -7.78 3.98 28.68
N MET A 126 -8.45 5.12 28.64
CA MET A 126 -7.81 6.43 28.74
C MET A 126 -7.43 6.82 30.19
N SER A 127 -7.80 6.03 31.20
CA SER A 127 -7.45 6.31 32.60
C SER A 127 -5.93 6.30 32.86
N GLN A 128 -5.17 5.58 32.03
CA GLN A 128 -3.70 5.55 32.05
C GLN A 128 -3.04 6.88 31.64
N PHE A 129 -3.79 7.79 31.01
CA PHE A 129 -3.32 9.11 30.61
C PHE A 129 -4.07 10.20 31.39
N PRO A 130 -3.48 10.80 32.44
CA PRO A 130 -4.18 11.81 33.26
C PRO A 130 -4.70 13.01 32.47
N THR A 131 -4.05 13.38 31.35
CA THR A 131 -4.49 14.45 30.45
C THR A 131 -4.10 14.13 29.01
N PHE A 132 -4.74 14.82 28.05
CA PHE A 132 -4.37 14.73 26.62
C PHE A 132 -2.88 15.05 26.38
N GLY A 133 -2.28 15.94 27.18
CA GLY A 133 -0.86 16.29 27.09
C GLY A 133 0.06 15.11 27.43
N HIS A 134 -0.34 14.22 28.34
CA HIS A 134 0.41 13.00 28.65
C HIS A 134 0.37 12.03 27.46
N LEU A 135 -0.78 11.83 26.85
CA LEU A 135 -0.92 11.00 25.64
C LEU A 135 -0.07 11.58 24.49
N ALA A 136 -0.20 12.88 24.21
CA ALA A 136 0.55 13.54 23.15
C ALA A 136 2.08 13.49 23.39
N SER A 137 2.51 13.62 24.65
CA SER A 137 3.92 13.49 25.02
C SER A 137 4.44 12.06 24.89
N TRP A 138 3.66 11.07 25.31
CA TRP A 138 3.96 9.66 25.17
C TRP A 138 4.04 9.25 23.68
N ALA A 139 3.09 9.72 22.87
CA ALA A 139 3.10 9.51 21.42
C ALA A 139 4.29 10.23 20.72
N GLY A 140 4.94 11.17 21.43
CA GLY A 140 6.03 11.97 20.89
C GLY A 140 5.59 12.99 19.84
N LEU A 141 4.34 13.46 19.93
CA LEU A 141 3.76 14.49 19.07
C LEU A 141 4.00 15.90 19.62
N CYS A 142 4.40 16.02 20.90
CA CYS A 142 4.72 17.31 21.50
C CYS A 142 6.06 17.84 20.99
N PRO A 143 6.14 19.14 20.65
CA PRO A 143 7.42 19.77 20.35
C PRO A 143 8.33 19.74 21.58
N GLY A 144 9.61 19.49 21.38
CA GLY A 144 10.61 19.59 22.43
C GLY A 144 10.83 21.05 22.79
N ASN A 145 10.50 21.46 24.04
CA ASN A 145 10.88 22.75 24.58
C ASN A 145 12.35 22.70 24.97
N ASN A 146 13.24 22.96 24.03
CA ASN A 146 14.66 23.10 24.29
C ASN A 146 15.01 24.59 24.20
N GLU A 147 14.74 25.30 25.30
CA GLU A 147 15.01 26.72 25.44
C GLU A 147 15.94 26.94 26.62
N SER A 148 16.97 27.74 26.44
CA SER A 148 17.87 28.15 27.50
C SER A 148 18.19 29.63 27.35
N ALA A 149 18.02 30.40 28.42
CA ALA A 149 18.26 31.87 28.48
C ALA A 149 17.49 32.62 27.35
N GLY A 150 16.20 32.26 27.12
CA GLY A 150 15.35 32.92 26.12
C GLY A 150 15.69 32.56 24.65
N LYS A 151 16.64 31.65 24.42
CA LYS A 151 16.98 31.19 23.05
C LYS A 151 16.47 29.78 22.80
N LYS A 152 15.58 29.62 21.80
CA LYS A 152 15.14 28.30 21.31
C LYS A 152 16.31 27.61 20.62
N ARG A 153 16.72 26.43 21.14
CA ARG A 153 17.80 25.61 20.57
C ARG A 153 17.30 24.57 19.59
N SER A 154 16.09 24.03 19.78
CA SER A 154 15.51 23.04 18.88
C SER A 154 13.99 22.98 19.04
N THR A 155 13.29 22.80 17.92
CA THR A 155 11.84 22.51 17.84
C THR A 155 11.57 21.05 17.47
N LYS A 156 12.61 20.17 17.49
CA LYS A 156 12.45 18.76 17.14
C LYS A 156 11.45 18.08 18.07
N ILE A 157 10.57 17.27 17.48
CA ILE A 157 9.64 16.41 18.20
C ILE A 157 10.44 15.38 19.01
N ARG A 158 9.97 15.08 20.23
CA ARG A 158 10.59 14.07 21.10
C ARG A 158 10.46 12.66 20.54
N HIS A 159 11.31 11.74 21.02
CA HIS A 159 11.10 10.32 20.79
C HIS A 159 9.78 9.89 21.45
N GLY A 160 9.03 9.06 20.78
CA GLY A 160 7.75 8.52 21.21
C GLY A 160 7.41 7.28 20.40
N ASN A 161 6.15 6.82 20.49
CA ASN A 161 5.70 5.64 19.76
C ASN A 161 5.89 5.82 18.24
N SER A 162 6.73 4.98 17.64
CA SER A 162 7.10 5.09 16.23
C SER A 162 5.99 4.64 15.28
N TYR A 163 5.11 3.74 15.73
CA TYR A 163 3.98 3.25 14.93
C TYR A 163 2.90 4.33 14.85
N LEU A 164 2.54 4.89 16.00
CA LEU A 164 1.55 5.96 16.06
C LEU A 164 1.98 7.20 15.26
N LYS A 165 3.27 7.56 15.31
CA LYS A 165 3.81 8.69 14.51
C LYS A 165 3.78 8.48 13.00
N LYS A 166 3.74 7.25 12.52
CA LYS A 166 3.71 6.97 11.08
C LYS A 166 2.31 7.00 10.50
N CYS A 167 1.30 6.80 11.34
CA CYS A 167 -0.09 6.76 10.91
C CYS A 167 -0.85 8.08 11.18
N LEU A 168 -0.32 8.97 12.02
CA LEU A 168 -0.81 10.32 12.27
C LEU A 168 0.02 11.37 11.50
#